data_612c03676635371fd13de3962f91c688
#
_entry.id   612c03676635371fd13de3962f91c688
#
_cell.length_a   1.000
_cell.length_b   1.000
_cell.length_c   1.000
_cell.angle_alpha   90.00
_cell.angle_beta   90.00
_cell.angle_gamma   90.00
#
_symmetry.space_group_name_H-M   'P 1'
#
loop_
_entity.id
_entity.type
_entity.pdbx_description
1 polymer ?
#
loop_
_entity_poly.entity_id
_entity_poly.type
_entity_poly.pdbx_seq_one_letter_code
_entity_poly.pdbx_strand_id
1 'polypeptide(L)'
;MRLRPVFTFVCAAALLALAGCQSTQVMTAAAGTKLEARQVVALVYLQQPDPAISQLPFAAGDIALAVARMRGRWPQLKLLLDAGEAGITADGFIVRREHSGERDAAAALLRAENLDRQILYAAVAQEVGHGSNDQFGDWMPFERAAFAREWVAQAPAGWWVRDERHTWSRTEEKPVAPPATVK
;
A
#
# COMPACT_ATOMS: atom_id res chain seq x y z
N MET A 1 39.04 -46.87 12.06
CA MET A 1 37.59 -46.68 12.04
C MET A 1 37.31 -45.20 11.64
N ARG A 2 37.01 -44.95 10.35
CA ARG A 2 36.86 -43.59 9.77
C ARG A 2 35.40 -43.34 9.43
N LEU A 3 34.67 -42.71 10.36
CA LEU A 3 33.24 -42.35 10.19
C LEU A 3 33.10 -40.82 10.37
N ARG A 4 33.60 -40.00 9.45
CA ARG A 4 33.53 -38.54 9.62
C ARG A 4 33.07 -37.66 8.42
N PRO A 5 32.87 -38.11 7.17
CA PRO A 5 32.41 -37.16 6.15
C PRO A 5 30.87 -37.11 5.93
N VAL A 6 30.13 -38.14 6.37
CA VAL A 6 28.69 -38.22 6.05
C VAL A 6 27.85 -37.24 6.89
N PHE A 7 28.23 -37.00 8.14
CA PHE A 7 27.47 -36.09 9.04
C PHE A 7 27.59 -34.61 8.65
N THR A 8 28.69 -34.19 8.08
CA THR A 8 28.95 -32.81 7.67
C THR A 8 28.12 -32.43 6.43
N PHE A 9 27.93 -33.38 5.51
CA PHE A 9 27.13 -33.14 4.30
C PHE A 9 25.62 -33.03 4.58
N VAL A 10 25.10 -33.83 5.52
CA VAL A 10 23.69 -33.80 5.90
C VAL A 10 23.32 -32.49 6.61
N CYS A 11 24.18 -31.96 7.47
CA CYS A 11 23.95 -30.66 8.15
C CYS A 11 24.00 -29.49 7.17
N ALA A 12 24.88 -29.50 6.17
CA ALA A 12 24.98 -28.44 5.16
C ALA A 12 23.75 -28.42 4.23
N ALA A 13 23.23 -29.59 3.84
CA ALA A 13 22.03 -29.70 3.03
C ALA A 13 20.77 -29.24 3.78
N ALA A 14 20.67 -29.50 5.08
CA ALA A 14 19.57 -29.06 5.93
C ALA A 14 19.55 -27.53 6.11
N LEU A 15 20.72 -26.89 6.25
CA LEU A 15 20.84 -25.43 6.37
C LEU A 15 20.44 -24.71 5.07
N LEU A 16 20.78 -25.26 3.91
CA LEU A 16 20.39 -24.71 2.62
C LEU A 16 18.87 -24.83 2.36
N ALA A 17 18.23 -25.89 2.83
CA ALA A 17 16.77 -26.05 2.70
C ALA A 17 16.00 -25.04 3.56
N LEU A 18 16.50 -24.71 4.75
CA LEU A 18 15.87 -23.72 5.63
C LEU A 18 15.97 -22.29 5.07
N ALA A 19 17.10 -21.92 4.47
CA ALA A 19 17.28 -20.61 3.84
C ALA A 19 16.37 -20.43 2.61
N GLY A 20 16.11 -21.48 1.84
CA GLY A 20 15.20 -21.44 0.70
C GLY A 20 13.74 -21.20 1.07
N CYS A 21 13.25 -21.76 2.19
CA CYS A 21 11.88 -21.55 2.65
C CYS A 21 11.62 -20.11 3.10
N GLN A 22 12.58 -19.45 3.73
CA GLN A 22 12.43 -18.07 4.21
C GLN A 22 12.34 -17.07 3.07
N SER A 23 13.17 -17.21 2.04
CA SER A 23 13.13 -16.32 0.87
C SER A 23 11.81 -16.43 0.10
N THR A 24 11.23 -17.60 0.01
CA THR A 24 9.94 -17.83 -0.65
C THR A 24 8.80 -17.15 0.11
N GLN A 25 8.77 -17.23 1.43
CA GLN A 25 7.74 -16.55 2.25
C GLN A 25 7.78 -15.04 2.10
N VAL A 26 8.96 -14.44 2.18
CA VAL A 26 9.16 -12.99 1.99
C VAL A 26 8.67 -12.53 0.61
N MET A 27 9.01 -13.25 -0.44
CA MET A 27 8.57 -12.93 -1.81
C MET A 27 7.05 -13.05 -1.96
N THR A 28 6.43 -14.05 -1.35
CA THR A 28 4.98 -14.26 -1.40
C THR A 28 4.24 -13.15 -0.67
N ALA A 29 4.70 -12.77 0.52
CA ALA A 29 4.12 -11.69 1.29
C ALA A 29 4.24 -10.33 0.55
N ALA A 30 5.41 -10.03 -0.02
CA ALA A 30 5.60 -8.80 -0.80
C ALA A 30 4.72 -8.74 -2.06
N ALA A 31 4.45 -9.87 -2.70
CA ALA A 31 3.51 -9.95 -3.81
C ALA A 31 2.05 -9.77 -3.34
N GLY A 32 1.71 -10.32 -2.18
CA GLY A 32 0.41 -10.15 -1.53
C GLY A 32 0.12 -8.68 -1.23
N THR A 33 1.04 -7.99 -0.58
CA THR A 33 0.93 -6.55 -0.30
C THR A 33 0.65 -5.73 -1.56
N LYS A 34 1.38 -5.97 -2.65
CA LYS A 34 1.17 -5.21 -3.90
C LYS A 34 -0.21 -5.46 -4.50
N LEU A 35 -0.68 -6.70 -4.48
CA LEU A 35 -2.00 -7.06 -5.00
C LEU A 35 -3.09 -6.40 -4.16
N GLU A 36 -3.00 -6.49 -2.85
CA GLU A 36 -3.96 -5.91 -1.91
C GLU A 36 -4.00 -4.39 -2.02
N ALA A 37 -2.84 -3.72 -2.01
CA ALA A 37 -2.75 -2.27 -2.19
C ALA A 37 -3.43 -1.83 -3.49
N ARG A 38 -3.21 -2.53 -4.60
CA ARG A 38 -3.83 -2.21 -5.88
C ARG A 38 -5.36 -2.31 -5.83
N GLN A 39 -5.89 -3.37 -5.22
CA GLN A 39 -7.33 -3.61 -5.11
C GLN A 39 -7.99 -2.58 -4.21
N VAL A 40 -7.43 -2.34 -3.04
CA VAL A 40 -7.95 -1.38 -2.07
C VAL A 40 -7.98 0.04 -2.64
N VAL A 41 -6.91 0.48 -3.27
CA VAL A 41 -6.84 1.81 -3.88
C VAL A 41 -7.89 1.97 -4.98
N ALA A 42 -8.08 0.94 -5.81
CA ALA A 42 -9.11 0.96 -6.85
C ALA A 42 -10.52 1.07 -6.24
N LEU A 43 -10.81 0.36 -5.16
CA LEU A 43 -12.09 0.44 -4.47
C LEU A 43 -12.38 1.85 -3.94
N VAL A 44 -11.39 2.53 -3.38
CA VAL A 44 -11.53 3.89 -2.85
C VAL A 44 -11.70 4.89 -3.99
N TYR A 45 -10.84 4.85 -5.01
CA TYR A 45 -10.85 5.83 -6.10
C TYR A 45 -12.02 5.66 -7.07
N LEU A 46 -12.35 4.41 -7.42
CA LEU A 46 -13.42 4.12 -8.39
C LEU A 46 -14.80 4.04 -7.76
N GLN A 47 -14.90 4.16 -6.43
CA GLN A 47 -16.18 4.10 -5.71
C GLN A 47 -17.01 2.86 -6.08
N GLN A 48 -16.34 1.72 -6.26
CA GLN A 48 -17.03 0.47 -6.60
C GLN A 48 -18.06 0.08 -5.52
N PRO A 49 -19.12 -0.66 -5.87
CA PRO A 49 -20.15 -1.08 -4.91
C PRO A 49 -19.59 -1.84 -3.70
N ASP A 50 -20.27 -1.75 -2.56
CA ASP A 50 -19.86 -2.40 -1.31
C ASP A 50 -19.63 -3.91 -1.40
N PRO A 51 -20.37 -4.68 -2.22
CA PRO A 51 -20.07 -6.10 -2.42
C PRO A 51 -18.64 -6.39 -2.87
N ALA A 52 -17.98 -5.43 -3.58
CA ALA A 52 -16.60 -5.60 -3.99
C ALA A 52 -15.62 -5.59 -2.80
N ILE A 53 -15.97 -4.94 -1.69
CA ILE A 53 -15.14 -4.94 -0.47
C ILE A 53 -15.13 -6.33 0.18
N SER A 54 -16.29 -6.99 0.26
CA SER A 54 -16.40 -8.34 0.83
C SER A 54 -15.73 -9.42 -0.02
N GLN A 55 -15.38 -9.10 -1.27
CA GLN A 55 -14.68 -9.98 -2.19
C GLN A 55 -13.15 -9.82 -2.14
N LEU A 56 -12.63 -8.87 -1.34
CA LEU A 56 -11.19 -8.79 -1.14
C LEU A 56 -10.68 -10.09 -0.53
N PRO A 57 -9.57 -10.64 -1.04
CA PRO A 57 -9.02 -11.91 -0.55
C PRO A 57 -8.74 -11.93 0.95
N PHE A 58 -8.51 -10.75 1.53
CA PHE A 58 -8.15 -10.53 2.93
C PHE A 58 -9.09 -9.52 3.61
N ALA A 59 -10.39 -9.58 3.33
CA ALA A 59 -11.39 -8.67 3.92
C ALA A 59 -11.60 -8.96 5.41
N ALA A 60 -10.53 -8.92 6.20
CA ALA A 60 -10.63 -8.88 7.66
C ALA A 60 -11.29 -7.58 8.11
N GLY A 61 -11.95 -7.61 9.26
CA GLY A 61 -12.83 -6.54 9.75
C GLY A 61 -12.22 -5.13 9.66
N ASP A 62 -10.94 -4.95 10.03
CA ASP A 62 -10.27 -3.65 10.04
C ASP A 62 -10.02 -3.09 8.65
N ILE A 63 -9.67 -3.92 7.67
CA ILE A 63 -9.48 -3.50 6.28
C ILE A 63 -10.81 -3.01 5.71
N ALA A 64 -11.87 -3.80 5.83
CA ALA A 64 -13.19 -3.44 5.31
C ALA A 64 -13.74 -2.15 5.95
N LEU A 65 -13.58 -1.99 7.27
CA LEU A 65 -13.99 -0.79 7.99
C LEU A 65 -13.19 0.44 7.59
N ALA A 66 -11.87 0.33 7.44
CA ALA A 66 -11.02 1.44 6.98
C ALA A 66 -11.41 1.87 5.57
N VAL A 67 -11.56 0.92 4.63
CA VAL A 67 -11.99 1.20 3.25
C VAL A 67 -13.35 1.86 3.21
N ALA A 68 -14.33 1.39 3.98
CA ALA A 68 -15.67 2.00 4.03
C ALA A 68 -15.62 3.47 4.49
N ARG A 69 -14.85 3.77 5.55
CA ARG A 69 -14.67 5.16 6.04
C ARG A 69 -13.93 6.04 5.03
N MET A 70 -12.88 5.53 4.38
CA MET A 70 -12.14 6.23 3.34
C MET A 70 -13.04 6.56 2.15
N ARG A 71 -13.85 5.62 1.71
CA ARG A 71 -14.84 5.84 0.63
C ARG A 71 -15.86 6.90 0.99
N GLY A 72 -16.36 6.89 2.22
CA GLY A 72 -17.30 7.93 2.69
C GLY A 72 -16.71 9.34 2.67
N ARG A 73 -15.39 9.48 2.92
CA ARG A 73 -14.67 10.77 2.86
C ARG A 73 -14.16 11.13 1.48
N TRP A 74 -14.08 10.17 0.58
CA TRP A 74 -13.48 10.35 -0.74
C TRP A 74 -13.96 11.57 -1.52
N PRO A 75 -15.27 11.88 -1.62
CA PRO A 75 -15.72 13.04 -2.37
C PRO A 75 -15.11 14.36 -1.87
N GLN A 76 -15.01 14.53 -0.54
CA GLN A 76 -14.44 15.73 0.06
C GLN A 76 -12.91 15.76 -0.09
N LEU A 77 -12.26 14.61 0.09
CA LEU A 77 -10.81 14.49 -0.07
C LEU A 77 -10.39 14.77 -1.51
N LYS A 78 -11.15 14.25 -2.48
CA LYS A 78 -10.90 14.49 -3.91
C LYS A 78 -10.93 15.97 -4.26
N LEU A 79 -11.85 16.76 -3.70
CA LEU A 79 -11.89 18.20 -3.92
C LEU A 79 -10.60 18.90 -3.47
N LEU A 80 -10.01 18.51 -2.33
CA LEU A 80 -8.75 19.08 -1.88
C LEU A 80 -7.57 18.69 -2.77
N LEU A 81 -7.57 17.46 -3.28
CA LEU A 81 -6.53 16.97 -4.20
C LEU A 81 -6.64 17.65 -5.57
N ASP A 82 -7.85 17.77 -6.12
CA ASP A 82 -8.11 18.44 -7.39
C ASP A 82 -7.77 19.95 -7.33
N ALA A 83 -8.07 20.60 -6.20
CA ALA A 83 -7.71 22.00 -5.98
C ALA A 83 -6.20 22.19 -5.73
N GLY A 84 -5.44 21.11 -5.52
CA GLY A 84 -4.03 21.19 -5.18
C GLY A 84 -3.77 21.71 -3.77
N GLU A 85 -4.78 21.72 -2.90
CA GLU A 85 -4.65 22.08 -1.48
C GLU A 85 -4.00 20.97 -0.66
N ALA A 86 -4.08 19.73 -1.11
CA ALA A 86 -3.47 18.55 -0.53
C ALA A 86 -2.66 17.78 -1.57
N GLY A 87 -1.80 16.88 -1.12
CA GLY A 87 -1.04 15.98 -1.98
C GLY A 87 -0.62 14.72 -1.26
N ILE A 88 -0.20 13.72 -2.03
CA ILE A 88 0.20 12.39 -1.56
C ILE A 88 1.70 12.40 -1.28
N THR A 89 2.12 11.86 -0.14
CA THR A 89 3.54 11.74 0.24
C THR A 89 4.14 10.40 -0.19
N ALA A 90 5.47 10.31 -0.20
CA ALA A 90 6.21 9.09 -0.56
C ALA A 90 5.88 7.88 0.33
N ASP A 91 5.40 8.10 1.54
CA ASP A 91 4.95 7.08 2.48
C ASP A 91 3.44 6.82 2.44
N GLY A 92 2.75 7.34 1.41
CA GLY A 92 1.34 7.05 1.13
C GLY A 92 0.34 7.79 2.01
N PHE A 93 0.76 8.80 2.76
CA PHE A 93 -0.15 9.68 3.49
C PHE A 93 -0.57 10.90 2.66
N ILE A 94 -1.58 11.62 3.13
CA ILE A 94 -2.01 12.87 2.52
C ILE A 94 -1.68 14.01 3.46
N VAL A 95 -1.01 15.01 2.91
CA VAL A 95 -0.65 16.21 3.67
C VAL A 95 -1.14 17.46 2.95
N ARG A 96 -1.33 18.51 3.72
CA ARG A 96 -1.63 19.83 3.21
C ARG A 96 -0.41 20.42 2.53
N ARG A 97 -0.61 21.16 1.44
CA ARG A 97 0.44 21.93 0.81
C ARG A 97 0.54 23.32 1.45
N GLU A 98 1.75 23.84 1.57
CA GLU A 98 2.09 25.02 2.39
C GLU A 98 1.39 26.33 2.01
N HIS A 99 0.80 26.43 0.82
CA HIS A 99 0.15 27.64 0.31
C HIS A 99 -1.38 27.59 0.37
N SER A 100 -1.96 26.61 1.00
CA SER A 100 -3.41 26.49 1.15
C SER A 100 -3.85 27.15 2.47
N GLY A 101 -4.75 28.13 2.42
CA GLY A 101 -5.26 28.85 3.59
C GLY A 101 -5.75 27.94 4.72
N GLU A 102 -5.75 28.40 5.96
CA GLU A 102 -6.18 27.60 7.12
C GLU A 102 -7.67 27.28 7.05
N ARG A 103 -8.00 25.99 7.00
CA ARG A 103 -9.36 25.50 7.18
C ARG A 103 -9.31 24.31 8.14
N ASP A 104 -9.83 24.46 9.34
CA ASP A 104 -9.86 23.42 10.37
C ASP A 104 -10.55 22.14 9.90
N ALA A 105 -11.59 22.28 9.08
CA ALA A 105 -12.30 21.16 8.49
C ALA A 105 -11.40 20.30 7.57
N ALA A 106 -10.55 20.92 6.74
CA ALA A 106 -9.60 20.21 5.92
C ALA A 106 -8.56 19.45 6.75
N ALA A 107 -8.06 20.10 7.82
CA ALA A 107 -7.11 19.45 8.72
C ALA A 107 -7.72 18.22 9.43
N ALA A 108 -8.98 18.31 9.85
CA ALA A 108 -9.71 17.19 10.46
C ALA A 108 -9.91 16.04 9.45
N LEU A 109 -10.29 16.36 8.21
CA LEU A 109 -10.46 15.39 7.13
C LEU A 109 -9.15 14.63 6.84
N LEU A 110 -8.03 15.37 6.70
CA LEU A 110 -6.72 14.75 6.42
C LEU A 110 -6.23 13.88 7.58
N ARG A 111 -6.45 14.30 8.85
CA ARG A 111 -6.13 13.47 10.01
C ARG A 111 -6.92 12.17 10.02
N ALA A 112 -8.24 12.23 9.78
CA ALA A 112 -9.10 11.06 9.74
C ALA A 112 -8.71 10.10 8.61
N GLU A 113 -8.38 10.63 7.43
CA GLU A 113 -7.91 9.84 6.30
C GLU A 113 -6.59 9.13 6.63
N ASN A 114 -5.61 9.85 7.17
CA ASN A 114 -4.30 9.29 7.50
C ASN A 114 -4.36 8.25 8.62
N LEU A 115 -5.29 8.39 9.57
CA LEU A 115 -5.53 7.38 10.59
C LEU A 115 -6.03 6.06 9.95
N ASP A 116 -6.99 6.14 9.04
CA ASP A 116 -7.49 4.95 8.35
C ASP A 116 -6.45 4.34 7.42
N ARG A 117 -5.61 5.13 6.76
CA ARG A 117 -4.46 4.63 5.99
C ARG A 117 -3.47 3.89 6.88
N GLN A 118 -3.17 4.40 8.07
CA GLN A 118 -2.29 3.73 9.00
C GLN A 118 -2.87 2.39 9.48
N ILE A 119 -4.16 2.35 9.82
CA ILE A 119 -4.88 1.12 10.20
C ILE A 119 -4.84 0.12 9.03
N LEU A 120 -5.14 0.58 7.83
CA LEU A 120 -5.15 -0.24 6.62
C LEU A 120 -3.78 -0.88 6.35
N TYR A 121 -2.70 -0.09 6.41
CA TYR A 121 -1.35 -0.60 6.16
C TYR A 121 -0.95 -1.65 7.20
N ALA A 122 -1.27 -1.43 8.48
CA ALA A 122 -0.99 -2.39 9.54
C ALA A 122 -1.81 -3.68 9.38
N ALA A 123 -3.09 -3.56 9.02
CA ALA A 123 -3.96 -4.72 8.82
C ALA A 123 -3.52 -5.57 7.63
N VAL A 124 -3.17 -4.93 6.50
CA VAL A 124 -2.66 -5.66 5.32
C VAL A 124 -1.32 -6.33 5.65
N ALA A 125 -0.41 -5.66 6.35
CA ALA A 125 0.85 -6.26 6.78
C ALA A 125 0.61 -7.57 7.58
N GLN A 126 -0.35 -7.57 8.49
CA GLN A 126 -0.71 -8.76 9.26
C GLN A 126 -1.27 -9.88 8.37
N GLU A 127 -2.18 -9.55 7.47
CA GLU A 127 -2.84 -10.53 6.59
C GLU A 127 -1.86 -11.21 5.62
N VAL A 128 -0.88 -10.47 5.11
CA VAL A 128 0.15 -11.04 4.23
C VAL A 128 1.31 -11.71 4.99
N GLY A 129 1.27 -11.75 6.32
CA GLY A 129 2.25 -12.43 7.16
C GLY A 129 3.40 -11.54 7.66
N HIS A 130 3.29 -10.22 7.56
CA HIS A 130 4.24 -9.25 8.08
C HIS A 130 3.73 -8.61 9.38
N GLY A 131 3.45 -9.41 10.39
CA GLY A 131 2.99 -8.92 11.70
C GLY A 131 4.08 -8.19 12.49
N SER A 132 3.67 -7.55 13.60
CA SER A 132 4.55 -6.78 14.48
C SER A 132 5.70 -7.59 15.14
N ASN A 133 5.64 -8.91 15.09
CA ASN A 133 6.65 -9.83 15.60
C ASN A 133 7.46 -10.51 14.50
N ASP A 134 7.48 -9.92 13.31
CA ASP A 134 8.20 -10.49 12.18
C ASP A 134 9.70 -10.51 12.48
N GLN A 135 10.30 -11.70 12.46
CA GLN A 135 11.74 -11.93 12.65
C GLN A 135 12.61 -11.26 11.57
N PHE A 136 11.99 -10.75 10.50
CA PHE A 136 12.67 -10.10 9.38
C PHE A 136 12.75 -8.57 9.52
N GLY A 137 12.25 -8.00 10.63
CA GLY A 137 12.33 -6.58 10.93
C GLY A 137 11.04 -5.79 10.71
N ASP A 138 11.16 -4.47 10.67
CA ASP A 138 10.02 -3.57 10.48
C ASP A 138 9.61 -3.49 9.00
N TRP A 139 8.48 -4.09 8.67
CA TRP A 139 7.90 -4.10 7.33
C TRP A 139 7.05 -2.87 7.01
N MET A 140 6.72 -2.04 7.99
CA MET A 140 5.86 -0.88 7.78
C MET A 140 6.38 0.11 6.72
N PRO A 141 7.70 0.37 6.58
CA PRO A 141 8.21 1.20 5.49
C PRO A 141 7.93 0.60 4.10
N PHE A 142 8.03 -0.72 3.98
CA PHE A 142 7.72 -1.43 2.73
C PHE A 142 6.21 -1.37 2.40
N GLU A 143 5.34 -1.61 3.40
CA GLU A 143 3.88 -1.53 3.25
C GLU A 143 3.46 -0.13 2.80
N ARG A 144 3.93 0.90 3.49
CA ARG A 144 3.67 2.30 3.15
C ARG A 144 4.12 2.63 1.72
N ALA A 145 5.33 2.21 1.34
CA ALA A 145 5.85 2.42 -0.01
C ALA A 145 5.06 1.66 -1.08
N ALA A 146 4.55 0.47 -0.79
CA ALA A 146 3.69 -0.29 -1.71
C ALA A 146 2.37 0.43 -1.95
N PHE A 147 1.70 0.85 -0.88
CA PHE A 147 0.47 1.64 -0.98
C PHE A 147 0.70 3.00 -1.64
N ALA A 148 1.79 3.71 -1.29
CA ALA A 148 2.13 4.99 -1.90
C ALA A 148 2.22 4.90 -3.42
N ARG A 149 2.91 3.87 -3.92
CA ARG A 149 3.00 3.61 -5.37
C ARG A 149 1.63 3.42 -6.00
N GLU A 150 0.73 2.67 -5.38
CA GLU A 150 -0.60 2.43 -5.92
C GLU A 150 -1.50 3.67 -5.83
N TRP A 151 -1.44 4.44 -4.73
CA TRP A 151 -2.14 5.74 -4.64
C TRP A 151 -1.73 6.68 -5.75
N VAL A 152 -0.44 6.78 -6.06
CA VAL A 152 0.07 7.62 -7.15
C VAL A 152 -0.22 7.00 -8.51
N ALA A 153 -0.03 5.68 -8.66
CA ALA A 153 -0.26 4.99 -9.94
C ALA A 153 -1.71 5.07 -10.40
N GLN A 154 -2.68 5.16 -9.51
CA GLN A 154 -4.10 5.25 -9.85
C GLN A 154 -4.65 6.68 -9.75
N ALA A 155 -3.83 7.65 -9.30
CA ALA A 155 -4.23 9.05 -9.23
C ALA A 155 -4.52 9.64 -10.61
N PRO A 156 -5.51 10.55 -10.73
CA PRO A 156 -5.67 11.38 -11.92
C PRO A 156 -4.44 12.24 -12.20
N ALA A 157 -4.27 12.66 -13.45
CA ALA A 157 -3.24 13.62 -13.81
C ALA A 157 -3.45 14.97 -13.10
N GLY A 158 -2.35 15.62 -12.76
CA GLY A 158 -2.34 16.95 -12.17
C GLY A 158 -2.38 16.99 -10.65
N TRP A 159 -2.56 15.85 -9.96
CA TRP A 159 -2.47 15.80 -8.51
C TRP A 159 -1.03 16.00 -8.03
N TRP A 160 -0.86 16.56 -6.85
CA TRP A 160 0.45 16.79 -6.27
C TRP A 160 0.94 15.56 -5.50
N VAL A 161 2.19 15.19 -5.77
CA VAL A 161 2.91 14.11 -5.07
C VAL A 161 4.22 14.64 -4.53
N ARG A 162 4.61 14.20 -3.34
CA ARG A 162 5.86 14.59 -2.68
C ARG A 162 6.77 13.38 -2.56
N ASP A 163 7.96 13.48 -3.12
CA ASP A 163 8.97 12.43 -3.07
C ASP A 163 9.67 12.34 -1.69
N GLU A 164 10.57 11.38 -1.55
CA GLU A 164 11.38 11.17 -0.33
C GLU A 164 12.32 12.36 -0.01
N ARG A 165 12.62 13.20 -1.00
CA ARG A 165 13.41 14.43 -0.84
C ARG A 165 12.54 15.63 -0.49
N HIS A 166 11.27 15.41 -0.18
CA HIS A 166 10.27 16.43 0.08
C HIS A 166 9.98 17.38 -1.09
N THR A 167 10.30 16.98 -2.32
CA THR A 167 10.02 17.77 -3.52
C THR A 167 8.64 17.46 -4.05
N TRP A 168 7.87 18.51 -4.36
CA TRP A 168 6.55 18.40 -4.96
C TRP A 168 6.63 18.34 -6.47
N SER A 169 5.91 17.39 -7.07
CA SER A 169 5.68 17.28 -8.51
C SER A 169 4.20 16.95 -8.77
N ARG A 170 3.78 17.04 -10.03
CA ARG A 170 2.41 16.63 -10.43
C ARG A 170 2.44 15.25 -11.05
N THR A 171 1.36 14.48 -10.83
CA THR A 171 1.12 13.25 -11.57
C THR A 171 0.94 13.55 -13.04
N GLU A 172 1.56 12.76 -13.91
CA GLU A 172 1.48 12.89 -15.35
C GLU A 172 0.24 12.19 -15.90
N GLU A 173 -0.20 12.59 -17.09
CA GLU A 173 -1.22 11.88 -17.83
C GLU A 173 -0.69 10.51 -18.26
N LYS A 174 -1.44 9.46 -17.93
CA LYS A 174 -1.05 8.11 -18.32
C LYS A 174 -1.24 7.92 -19.81
N PRO A 175 -0.27 7.32 -20.52
CA PRO A 175 -0.46 6.94 -21.90
C PRO A 175 -1.71 6.06 -22.02
N VAL A 176 -2.66 6.45 -22.86
CA VAL A 176 -3.79 5.60 -23.18
C VAL A 176 -3.23 4.36 -23.89
N ALA A 177 -3.44 3.19 -23.30
CA ALA A 177 -3.05 1.95 -23.94
C ALA A 177 -3.72 1.88 -25.31
N PRO A 178 -2.99 1.59 -26.41
CA PRO A 178 -3.61 1.42 -27.70
C PRO A 178 -4.69 0.34 -27.61
N PRO A 179 -5.83 0.51 -28.33
CA PRO A 179 -6.87 -0.48 -28.33
C PRO A 179 -6.30 -1.84 -28.71
N ALA A 180 -6.63 -2.87 -27.91
CA ALA A 180 -6.18 -4.23 -28.18
C ALA A 180 -6.62 -4.60 -29.60
N THR A 181 -5.68 -4.84 -30.47
CA THR A 181 -5.94 -5.33 -31.84
C THR A 181 -6.52 -6.72 -31.70
N VAL A 182 -7.82 -6.85 -31.83
CA VAL A 182 -8.50 -8.14 -31.91
C VAL A 182 -8.03 -8.79 -33.21
N LYS A 183 -7.24 -9.85 -33.10
CA LYS A 183 -6.89 -10.73 -34.23
C LYS A 183 -7.93 -11.81 -34.37
#